data_c2bc5250f0a5d6687727bf8ac1da4129
#
_entry.id   c2bc5250f0a5d6687727bf8ac1da4129
#
_cell.length_a   1.000
_cell.length_b   1.000
_cell.length_c   1.000
_cell.angle_alpha   90.00
_cell.angle_beta   90.00
_cell.angle_gamma   90.00
#
_symmetry.space_group_name_H-M   'P 1'
#
loop_
_entity.id
_entity.type
_entity.pdbx_description
1 polymer ?
#
loop_
_entity_poly.entity_id
_entity_poly.type
_entity_poly.pdbx_seq_one_letter_code
_entity_poly.pdbx_strand_id
1 'polypeptide(L)'
;MLCFVAHQKNNRIYDYLFIGITVILSFICFSNRELFMKLAFIPYRTIRNHEYYRIVTHGFIHADMTHLLVNMFTFWSFGLYIERTFRYMGFGSGAYLALYFGGMIVASLYDLIKRRNDPYYVSIGASGAVSAVLFTSIFLDPWGKILFFAVLPVPGIVFGLLYLAYCQYMA
;
A
#
# COMPACT_ATOMS: atom_id res chain seq x y z
N MET A 1 -6.62 33.81 -16.44
CA MET A 1 -6.07 32.66 -15.75
C MET A 1 -7.14 31.91 -14.94
N LEU A 2 -8.37 31.86 -15.39
CA LEU A 2 -9.55 31.29 -14.69
C LEU A 2 -10.35 30.30 -15.56
N CYS A 3 -9.82 29.85 -16.68
CA CYS A 3 -10.57 29.05 -17.66
C CYS A 3 -10.11 27.58 -17.80
N PHE A 4 -9.20 27.07 -16.95
CA PHE A 4 -8.67 25.70 -17.04
C PHE A 4 -9.18 24.74 -15.95
N VAL A 5 -10.11 25.18 -15.08
CA VAL A 5 -10.60 24.38 -13.93
C VAL A 5 -11.83 23.53 -14.29
N ALA A 6 -12.43 23.70 -15.47
CA ALA A 6 -13.80 23.20 -15.73
C ALA A 6 -13.91 21.83 -16.41
N HIS A 7 -12.83 21.06 -16.64
CA HIS A 7 -13.00 19.76 -17.34
C HIS A 7 -12.10 18.61 -16.84
N GLN A 8 -11.65 18.65 -15.59
CA GLN A 8 -11.03 17.44 -15.00
C GLN A 8 -12.14 16.57 -14.39
N LYS A 9 -12.63 15.61 -15.17
CA LYS A 9 -13.39 14.47 -14.65
C LYS A 9 -12.64 13.92 -13.43
N ASN A 10 -13.36 13.90 -12.31
CA ASN A 10 -12.87 13.51 -10.99
C ASN A 10 -12.63 11.98 -10.97
N ASN A 11 -11.60 11.51 -11.69
CA ASN A 11 -11.23 10.10 -11.77
C ASN A 11 -10.45 9.69 -10.52
N ARG A 12 -11.11 9.65 -9.36
CA ARG A 12 -10.64 9.02 -8.11
C ARG A 12 -10.90 7.51 -8.12
N ILE A 13 -10.91 6.91 -9.32
CA ILE A 13 -11.42 5.55 -9.52
C ILE A 13 -10.48 4.52 -8.90
N TYR A 14 -9.17 4.74 -8.97
CA TYR A 14 -8.21 3.72 -8.56
C TYR A 14 -8.14 3.55 -7.04
N ASP A 15 -8.10 4.64 -6.26
CA ASP A 15 -8.07 4.55 -4.80
C ASP A 15 -9.31 3.83 -4.27
N TYR A 16 -10.50 4.26 -4.69
CA TYR A 16 -11.75 3.63 -4.26
C TYR A 16 -11.89 2.20 -4.75
N LEU A 17 -11.42 1.90 -5.97
CA LEU A 17 -11.42 0.55 -6.50
C LEU A 17 -10.53 -0.37 -5.68
N PHE A 18 -9.28 0.03 -5.39
CA PHE A 18 -8.35 -0.77 -4.59
C PHE A 18 -8.83 -0.93 -3.15
N ILE A 19 -9.32 0.14 -2.52
CA ILE A 19 -9.92 0.06 -1.18
C ILE A 19 -11.10 -0.92 -1.20
N GLY A 20 -12.02 -0.79 -2.14
CA GLY A 20 -13.19 -1.66 -2.23
C GLY A 20 -12.83 -3.13 -2.40
N ILE A 21 -11.94 -3.46 -3.35
CA ILE A 21 -11.46 -4.83 -3.58
C ILE A 21 -10.77 -5.36 -2.31
N THR A 22 -9.89 -4.57 -1.70
CA THR A 22 -9.13 -4.96 -0.51
C THR A 22 -10.05 -5.23 0.68
N VAL A 23 -11.01 -4.36 0.92
CA VAL A 23 -12.00 -4.54 1.99
C VAL A 23 -12.80 -5.82 1.77
N ILE A 24 -13.38 -6.00 0.58
CA ILE A 24 -14.20 -7.18 0.27
C ILE A 24 -13.39 -8.47 0.44
N LEU A 25 -12.19 -8.55 -0.16
CA LEU A 25 -11.35 -9.75 -0.07
C LEU A 25 -10.89 -10.03 1.35
N SER A 26 -10.50 -9.00 2.12
CA SER A 26 -10.11 -9.17 3.53
C SER A 26 -11.27 -9.72 4.37
N PHE A 27 -12.49 -9.18 4.21
CA PHE A 27 -13.67 -9.68 4.92
C PHE A 27 -13.99 -11.15 4.59
N ILE A 28 -13.89 -11.53 3.31
CA ILE A 28 -14.08 -12.93 2.92
C ILE A 28 -12.99 -13.81 3.57
N CYS A 29 -11.74 -13.36 3.57
CA CYS A 29 -10.61 -14.09 4.12
C CYS A 29 -10.64 -14.21 5.66
N PHE A 30 -11.30 -13.30 6.38
CA PHE A 30 -11.46 -13.43 7.84
C PHE A 30 -12.24 -14.68 8.25
N SER A 31 -13.16 -15.16 7.41
CA SER A 31 -13.93 -16.38 7.63
C SER A 31 -13.51 -17.55 6.75
N ASN A 32 -12.64 -17.33 5.76
CA ASN A 32 -12.21 -18.36 4.82
C ASN A 32 -10.68 -18.54 4.84
N ARG A 33 -10.22 -19.43 5.73
CA ARG A 33 -8.78 -19.72 5.90
C ARG A 33 -8.11 -20.31 4.65
N GLU A 34 -8.84 -21.07 3.86
CA GLU A 34 -8.31 -21.66 2.63
C GLU A 34 -7.99 -20.56 1.60
N LEU A 35 -8.96 -19.68 1.34
CA LEU A 35 -8.77 -18.54 0.44
C LEU A 35 -7.65 -17.61 0.95
N PHE A 36 -7.60 -17.34 2.26
CA PHE A 36 -6.53 -16.56 2.88
C PHE A 36 -5.15 -17.14 2.53
N MET A 37 -4.94 -18.46 2.78
CA MET A 37 -3.67 -19.13 2.48
C MET A 37 -3.37 -19.23 0.98
N LYS A 38 -4.39 -19.24 0.13
CA LYS A 38 -4.24 -19.21 -1.33
C LYS A 38 -3.73 -17.86 -1.82
N LEU A 39 -4.19 -16.74 -1.24
CA LEU A 39 -3.83 -15.39 -1.66
C LEU A 39 -2.59 -14.84 -0.94
N ALA A 40 -2.25 -15.35 0.25
CA ALA A 40 -1.11 -14.91 1.05
C ALA A 40 0.23 -15.16 0.33
N PHE A 41 1.19 -14.26 0.55
CA PHE A 41 2.54 -14.39 0.02
C PHE A 41 3.36 -15.36 0.88
N ILE A 42 3.76 -16.46 0.29
CA ILE A 42 4.60 -17.51 0.90
C ILE A 42 5.80 -17.71 -0.01
N PRO A 43 6.96 -17.06 0.27
CA PRO A 43 8.14 -17.07 -0.59
C PRO A 43 8.56 -18.48 -1.02
N TYR A 44 8.52 -19.42 -0.09
CA TYR A 44 8.84 -20.82 -0.35
C TYR A 44 7.96 -21.40 -1.47
N ARG A 45 6.64 -21.24 -1.39
CA ARG A 45 5.69 -21.73 -2.41
C ARG A 45 5.78 -20.93 -3.70
N THR A 46 6.00 -19.63 -3.60
CA THR A 46 6.13 -18.74 -4.76
C THR A 46 7.25 -19.21 -5.68
N ILE A 47 8.39 -19.62 -5.13
CA ILE A 47 9.54 -20.12 -5.91
C ILE A 47 9.36 -21.58 -6.31
N ARG A 48 9.04 -22.46 -5.35
CA ARG A 48 9.01 -23.92 -5.58
C ARG A 48 7.86 -24.36 -6.49
N ASN A 49 6.70 -23.72 -6.34
CA ASN A 49 5.47 -24.07 -7.07
C ASN A 49 5.16 -23.09 -8.22
N HIS A 50 6.04 -22.07 -8.45
CA HIS A 50 5.82 -21.01 -9.44
C HIS A 50 4.53 -20.20 -9.20
N GLU A 51 4.11 -20.03 -7.92
CA GLU A 51 2.89 -19.31 -7.54
C GLU A 51 3.14 -17.79 -7.48
N TYR A 52 3.67 -17.19 -8.56
CA TYR A 52 4.10 -15.76 -8.60
C TYR A 52 2.95 -14.75 -8.42
N TYR A 53 1.70 -15.17 -8.65
CA TYR A 53 0.53 -14.33 -8.40
C TYR A 53 0.45 -13.84 -6.94
N ARG A 54 1.04 -14.58 -6.00
CA ARG A 54 1.09 -14.25 -4.58
C ARG A 54 1.81 -12.93 -4.28
N ILE A 55 2.75 -12.51 -5.16
CA ILE A 55 3.46 -11.23 -5.05
C ILE A 55 2.48 -10.04 -5.15
N VAL A 56 1.33 -10.24 -5.79
CA VAL A 56 0.31 -9.22 -5.94
C VAL A 56 -0.91 -9.48 -5.06
N THR A 57 -1.37 -10.72 -4.98
CA THR A 57 -2.65 -11.01 -4.29
C THR A 57 -2.59 -10.78 -2.79
N HIS A 58 -1.42 -10.96 -2.15
CA HIS A 58 -1.25 -10.74 -0.71
C HIS A 58 -1.54 -9.30 -0.29
N GLY A 59 -1.35 -8.33 -1.18
CA GLY A 59 -1.63 -6.92 -0.94
C GLY A 59 -3.12 -6.58 -0.81
N PHE A 60 -4.01 -7.50 -1.15
CA PHE A 60 -5.46 -7.31 -1.08
C PHE A 60 -6.12 -8.04 0.08
N ILE A 61 -5.34 -8.66 0.97
CA ILE A 61 -5.86 -9.36 2.15
C ILE A 61 -5.12 -8.92 3.41
N HIS A 62 -5.80 -8.96 4.55
CA HIS A 62 -5.28 -8.52 5.84
C HIS A 62 -5.48 -9.57 6.93
N ALA A 63 -4.64 -9.52 7.99
CA ALA A 63 -4.70 -10.47 9.10
C ALA A 63 -5.93 -10.25 9.99
N ASP A 64 -6.24 -8.99 10.22
CA ASP A 64 -7.28 -8.55 11.15
C ASP A 64 -7.85 -7.19 10.74
N MET A 65 -8.91 -6.79 11.45
CA MET A 65 -9.61 -5.53 11.19
C MET A 65 -8.74 -4.29 11.42
N THR A 66 -7.90 -4.30 12.45
CA THR A 66 -7.04 -3.15 12.78
C THR A 66 -6.02 -2.92 11.66
N HIS A 67 -5.39 -4.00 11.21
CA HIS A 67 -4.44 -3.96 10.10
C HIS A 67 -5.11 -3.45 8.81
N LEU A 68 -6.32 -3.94 8.50
CA LEU A 68 -7.10 -3.47 7.35
C LEU A 68 -7.42 -1.98 7.46
N LEU A 69 -7.98 -1.53 8.59
CA LEU A 69 -8.39 -0.14 8.77
C LEU A 69 -7.22 0.83 8.68
N VAL A 70 -6.09 0.53 9.34
CA VAL A 70 -4.90 1.39 9.30
C VAL A 70 -4.36 1.51 7.87
N ASN A 71 -4.25 0.40 7.14
CA ASN A 71 -3.78 0.44 5.75
C ASN A 71 -4.74 1.23 4.85
N MET A 72 -6.04 0.96 4.93
CA MET A 72 -7.03 1.63 4.06
C MET A 72 -7.16 3.11 4.38
N PHE A 73 -7.12 3.49 5.65
CA PHE A 73 -7.14 4.89 6.07
C PHE A 73 -5.89 5.63 5.57
N THR A 74 -4.71 5.04 5.73
CA THR A 74 -3.45 5.62 5.25
C THR A 74 -3.48 5.74 3.73
N PHE A 75 -3.88 4.68 3.03
CA PHE A 75 -3.97 4.68 1.58
C PHE A 75 -4.97 5.72 1.07
N TRP A 76 -6.15 5.82 1.67
CA TRP A 76 -7.14 6.84 1.32
C TRP A 76 -6.62 8.26 1.53
N SER A 77 -5.92 8.51 2.67
CA SER A 77 -5.40 9.83 3.01
C SER A 77 -4.31 10.31 2.04
N PHE A 78 -3.35 9.45 1.74
CA PHE A 78 -2.19 9.81 0.92
C PHE A 78 -2.36 9.49 -0.56
N GLY A 79 -3.11 8.45 -0.90
CA GLY A 79 -3.36 8.03 -2.27
C GLY A 79 -4.03 9.13 -3.09
N LEU A 80 -5.09 9.73 -2.54
CA LEU A 80 -5.80 10.85 -3.18
C LEU A 80 -4.88 12.06 -3.44
N TYR A 81 -3.98 12.35 -2.52
CA TYR A 81 -3.00 13.42 -2.68
C TYR A 81 -2.01 13.11 -3.81
N ILE A 82 -1.43 11.91 -3.81
CA ILE A 82 -0.44 11.49 -4.81
C ILE A 82 -1.08 11.34 -6.20
N GLU A 83 -2.26 10.75 -6.31
CA GLU A 83 -2.97 10.62 -7.59
C GLU A 83 -3.21 12.00 -8.24
N ARG A 84 -3.62 13.00 -7.44
CA ARG A 84 -3.81 14.37 -7.91
C ARG A 84 -2.50 15.03 -8.31
N THR A 85 -1.46 14.88 -7.47
CA THR A 85 -0.15 15.47 -7.69
C THR A 85 0.49 14.92 -8.96
N PHE A 86 0.45 13.61 -9.18
CA PHE A 86 0.98 12.97 -10.38
C PHE A 86 0.23 13.42 -11.64
N ARG A 87 -1.06 13.59 -11.54
CA ARG A 87 -1.87 14.13 -12.65
C ARG A 87 -1.50 15.58 -12.96
N TYR A 88 -1.34 16.41 -11.94
CA TYR A 88 -0.90 17.79 -12.09
C TYR A 88 0.49 17.90 -12.72
N MET A 89 1.41 17.00 -12.36
CA MET A 89 2.75 16.90 -12.94
C MET A 89 2.77 16.30 -14.35
N GLY A 90 1.64 15.85 -14.89
CA GLY A 90 1.56 15.25 -16.23
C GLY A 90 1.96 13.77 -16.29
N PHE A 91 2.23 13.10 -15.18
CA PHE A 91 2.60 11.68 -15.17
C PHE A 91 1.42 10.73 -15.44
N GLY A 92 0.19 11.19 -15.24
CA GLY A 92 -1.01 10.39 -15.46
C GLY A 92 -1.21 9.24 -14.47
N SER A 93 -2.32 8.50 -14.70
CA SER A 93 -2.70 7.39 -13.80
C SER A 93 -1.75 6.19 -13.86
N GLY A 94 -1.04 6.01 -14.98
CA GLY A 94 -0.09 4.91 -15.14
C GLY A 94 1.07 4.97 -14.15
N ALA A 95 1.58 6.18 -13.85
CA ALA A 95 2.64 6.36 -12.87
C ALA A 95 2.16 6.07 -11.44
N TYR A 96 0.91 6.41 -11.12
CA TYR A 96 0.30 6.08 -9.83
C TYR A 96 0.15 4.56 -9.63
N LEU A 97 -0.34 3.87 -10.66
CA LEU A 97 -0.44 2.41 -10.64
C LEU A 97 0.95 1.76 -10.52
N ALA A 98 1.94 2.28 -11.26
CA ALA A 98 3.33 1.80 -11.18
C ALA A 98 3.92 2.01 -9.79
N LEU A 99 3.63 3.14 -9.11
CA LEU A 99 4.03 3.38 -7.73
C LEU A 99 3.41 2.36 -6.77
N TYR A 100 2.10 2.13 -6.87
CA TYR A 100 1.37 1.22 -6.00
C TYR A 100 1.86 -0.23 -6.15
N PHE A 101 1.81 -0.77 -7.35
CA PHE A 101 2.24 -2.15 -7.61
C PHE A 101 3.76 -2.32 -7.51
N GLY A 102 4.53 -1.32 -7.95
CA GLY A 102 5.99 -1.31 -7.81
C GLY A 102 6.43 -1.36 -6.35
N GLY A 103 5.80 -0.56 -5.48
CA GLY A 103 6.04 -0.58 -4.03
C GLY A 103 5.74 -1.95 -3.42
N MET A 104 4.62 -2.56 -3.80
CA MET A 104 4.24 -3.91 -3.37
C MET A 104 5.27 -4.97 -3.82
N ILE A 105 5.66 -4.95 -5.08
CA ILE A 105 6.62 -5.89 -5.65
C ILE A 105 7.98 -5.74 -4.97
N VAL A 106 8.50 -4.50 -4.86
CA VAL A 106 9.82 -4.23 -4.25
C VAL A 106 9.85 -4.68 -2.79
N ALA A 107 8.80 -4.39 -2.02
CA ALA A 107 8.68 -4.87 -0.64
C ALA A 107 8.71 -6.40 -0.56
N SER A 108 8.04 -7.09 -1.49
CA SER A 108 8.00 -8.55 -1.54
C SER A 108 9.34 -9.18 -1.97
N LEU A 109 10.19 -8.46 -2.73
CA LEU A 109 11.48 -9.00 -3.20
C LEU A 109 12.43 -9.30 -2.05
N TYR A 110 12.44 -8.48 -1.00
CA TYR A 110 13.26 -8.72 0.17
C TYR A 110 12.89 -10.05 0.85
N ASP A 111 11.60 -10.27 1.09
CA ASP A 111 11.11 -11.51 1.69
C ASP A 111 11.32 -12.71 0.75
N LEU A 112 11.14 -12.51 -0.56
CA LEU A 112 11.37 -13.55 -1.57
C LEU A 112 12.79 -14.08 -1.51
N ILE A 113 13.78 -13.21 -1.29
CA ILE A 113 15.20 -13.59 -1.19
C ILE A 113 15.51 -14.19 0.17
N LYS A 114 15.11 -13.51 1.25
CA LYS A 114 15.48 -13.85 2.63
C LYS A 114 14.74 -15.08 3.16
N ARG A 115 13.45 -15.24 2.80
CA ARG A 115 12.54 -16.27 3.34
C ARG A 115 12.23 -17.42 2.36
N ARG A 116 12.95 -17.51 1.23
CA ARG A 116 12.71 -18.52 0.19
C ARG A 116 12.78 -19.99 0.65
N ASN A 117 13.49 -20.25 1.75
CA ASN A 117 13.66 -21.59 2.32
C ASN A 117 12.81 -21.82 3.57
N ASP A 118 11.99 -20.84 3.98
CA ASP A 118 11.12 -20.93 5.13
C ASP A 118 9.67 -21.25 4.69
N PRO A 119 9.20 -22.51 4.86
CA PRO A 119 7.86 -22.89 4.45
C PRO A 119 6.74 -22.34 5.36
N TYR A 120 7.10 -21.84 6.54
CA TYR A 120 6.16 -21.33 7.53
C TYR A 120 5.98 -19.80 7.47
N TYR A 121 6.88 -19.11 6.78
CA TYR A 121 6.77 -17.66 6.63
C TYR A 121 5.61 -17.27 5.72
N VAL A 122 4.76 -16.38 6.24
CA VAL A 122 3.58 -15.87 5.54
C VAL A 122 3.56 -14.36 5.67
N SER A 123 3.49 -13.65 4.56
CA SER A 123 3.33 -12.19 4.51
C SER A 123 2.01 -11.81 3.83
N ILE A 124 1.36 -10.77 4.36
CA ILE A 124 0.07 -10.27 3.88
C ILE A 124 -0.05 -8.78 4.10
N GLY A 125 -0.95 -8.14 3.38
CA GLY A 125 -1.30 -6.74 3.56
C GLY A 125 -0.74 -5.82 2.48
N ALA A 126 -1.42 -4.69 2.29
CA ALA A 126 -1.07 -3.65 1.34
C ALA A 126 0.14 -2.79 1.79
N SER A 127 0.76 -3.07 2.95
CA SER A 127 1.70 -2.18 3.61
C SER A 127 2.87 -1.73 2.73
N GLY A 128 3.40 -2.59 1.86
CA GLY A 128 4.45 -2.23 0.90
C GLY A 128 4.01 -1.14 -0.09
N ALA A 129 2.82 -1.30 -0.68
CA ALA A 129 2.23 -0.32 -1.58
C ALA A 129 1.84 0.97 -0.85
N VAL A 130 1.22 0.83 0.33
CA VAL A 130 0.79 1.98 1.17
C VAL A 130 2.00 2.79 1.63
N SER A 131 3.09 2.12 2.04
CA SER A 131 4.34 2.79 2.40
C SER A 131 4.96 3.53 1.22
N ALA A 132 4.95 2.95 0.02
CA ALA A 132 5.46 3.63 -1.18
C ALA A 132 4.68 4.93 -1.46
N VAL A 133 3.35 4.90 -1.36
CA VAL A 133 2.49 6.08 -1.52
C VAL A 133 2.75 7.12 -0.41
N LEU A 134 2.82 6.69 0.85
CA LEU A 134 3.12 7.54 2.01
C LEU A 134 4.48 8.23 1.85
N PHE A 135 5.55 7.47 1.59
CA PHE A 135 6.90 8.04 1.46
C PHE A 135 7.04 8.92 0.22
N THR A 136 6.32 8.64 -0.86
CA THR A 136 6.24 9.56 -2.00
C THR A 136 5.60 10.88 -1.59
N SER A 137 4.55 10.87 -0.76
CA SER A 137 3.94 12.11 -0.26
C SER A 137 4.89 12.92 0.61
N ILE A 138 5.65 12.26 1.48
CA ILE A 138 6.68 12.90 2.32
C ILE A 138 7.82 13.46 1.46
N PHE A 139 8.24 12.75 0.42
CA PHE A 139 9.28 13.22 -0.50
C PHE A 139 8.86 14.49 -1.26
N LEU A 140 7.61 14.57 -1.70
CA LEU A 140 7.07 15.71 -2.42
C LEU A 140 6.80 16.93 -1.51
N ASP A 141 6.42 16.70 -0.27
CA ASP A 141 6.19 17.73 0.74
C ASP A 141 6.69 17.29 2.13
N PRO A 142 8.02 17.33 2.38
CA PRO A 142 8.62 16.84 3.61
C PRO A 142 8.21 17.63 4.86
N TRP A 143 7.82 18.89 4.71
CA TRP A 143 7.39 19.76 5.80
C TRP A 143 5.87 19.85 5.92
N GLY A 144 5.13 19.26 5.00
CA GLY A 144 3.68 19.09 5.07
C GLY A 144 3.27 18.40 6.37
N LYS A 145 2.18 18.86 6.99
CA LYS A 145 1.72 18.32 8.27
C LYS A 145 0.86 17.07 8.05
N ILE A 146 1.31 15.95 8.60
CA ILE A 146 0.54 14.72 8.71
C ILE A 146 -0.20 14.74 10.05
N LEU A 147 -1.52 14.61 10.01
CA LEU A 147 -2.33 14.52 11.23
C LEU A 147 -2.26 13.11 11.83
N PHE A 148 -1.34 12.90 12.74
CA PHE A 148 -1.21 11.63 13.44
C PHE A 148 -2.42 11.42 14.37
N PHE A 149 -3.11 10.29 14.21
CA PHE A 149 -4.41 10.01 14.85
C PHE A 149 -5.47 11.13 14.64
N ALA A 150 -5.40 11.84 13.48
CA ALA A 150 -6.29 12.96 13.15
C ALA A 150 -6.25 14.15 14.13
N VAL A 151 -5.28 14.19 15.04
CA VAL A 151 -5.18 15.20 16.12
C VAL A 151 -3.84 15.92 16.10
N LEU A 152 -2.72 15.18 16.08
CA LEU A 152 -1.39 15.75 16.25
C LEU A 152 -0.74 16.06 14.88
N PRO A 153 -0.52 17.35 14.54
CA PRO A 153 0.16 17.71 13.29
C PRO A 153 1.67 17.47 13.42
N VAL A 154 2.17 16.46 12.73
CA VAL A 154 3.59 16.10 12.68
C VAL A 154 4.13 16.42 11.28
N PRO A 155 5.29 17.09 11.13
CA PRO A 155 5.93 17.25 9.83
C PRO A 155 6.21 15.89 9.18
N GLY A 156 5.97 15.79 7.87
CA GLY A 156 6.10 14.51 7.13
C GLY A 156 7.45 13.84 7.32
N ILE A 157 8.55 14.61 7.24
CA ILE A 157 9.90 14.10 7.44
C ILE A 157 10.08 13.46 8.83
N VAL A 158 9.55 14.10 9.89
CA VAL A 158 9.63 13.57 11.27
C VAL A 158 8.80 12.29 11.38
N PHE A 159 7.58 12.30 10.84
CA PHE A 159 6.73 11.11 10.81
C PHE A 159 7.41 9.94 10.08
N GLY A 160 8.00 10.20 8.91
CA GLY A 160 8.71 9.18 8.12
C GLY A 160 9.88 8.57 8.86
N LEU A 161 10.71 9.38 9.54
CA LEU A 161 11.83 8.90 10.34
C LEU A 161 11.36 8.03 11.52
N LEU A 162 10.31 8.47 12.23
CA LEU A 162 9.74 7.69 13.34
C LEU A 162 9.14 6.38 12.85
N TYR A 163 8.47 6.38 11.70
CA TYR A 163 7.90 5.19 11.08
C TYR A 163 9.00 4.19 10.69
N LEU A 164 10.10 4.65 10.07
CA LEU A 164 11.24 3.78 9.73
C LEU A 164 11.91 3.19 10.98
N ALA A 165 12.10 4.00 12.04
CA ALA A 165 12.64 3.54 13.30
C ALA A 165 11.73 2.47 13.95
N TYR A 166 10.42 2.66 13.90
CA TYR A 166 9.43 1.67 14.36
C TYR A 166 9.52 0.37 13.54
N CYS A 167 9.56 0.46 12.21
CA CYS A 167 9.70 -0.72 11.36
C CYS A 167 11.00 -1.49 11.65
N GLN A 168 12.11 -0.79 11.89
CA GLN A 168 13.39 -1.40 12.23
C GLN A 168 13.35 -2.09 13.58
N TYR A 169 12.65 -1.51 14.57
CA TYR A 169 12.48 -2.11 15.89
C TYR A 169 11.64 -3.39 15.85
N MET A 170 10.63 -3.44 14.96
CA MET A 170 9.71 -4.58 14.81
C MET A 170 10.22 -5.70 13.88
N ALA A 171 11.34 -5.50 13.15
CA ALA A 171 11.92 -6.45 12.21
C ALA A 171 12.84 -7.48 12.87
#